data_3dd91776adf343cc9068ea421ed8a128
#
_entry.id   3dd91776adf343cc9068ea421ed8a128
#
_cell.length_a   1.000
_cell.length_b   1.000
_cell.length_c   1.000
_cell.angle_alpha   90.00
_cell.angle_beta   90.00
_cell.angle_gamma   90.00
#
_symmetry.space_group_name_H-M   'P 1'
#
loop_
_entity.id
_entity.type
_entity.pdbx_description
1 polymer ?
#
loop_
_entity_poly.entity_id
_entity_poly.type
_entity_poly.pdbx_seq_one_letter_code
_entity_poly.pdbx_strand_id
1 'polypeptide(L)'
;MAVRKFKPTTPGQRHKIIGTFEEITASVPEKSLVSGKRSTGGRNNVGKMTMRYNGGVHKRKFRFIDFKRNKDGVPAVVKTIEYDPNRSARIALLYYADGEKRYIIAPNGLQVGSTVMSGENAAPEIGNALPLQNIPVGTVIHNIELRPGQGALLVRSAGNFAQLTSREGRYCVIKLPSGETRQILSACKATIGSVGNSDHALESSGKAGRSRWLGRRPHNRGVVMNPHDHPMGGGEGRQSGGHPRSRKGLYAKGLKTRAPKKQSNKYIIERCNK
;
A
#
# COMPACT_ATOMS: atom_id res chain seq x y z
N MET A 1 21.64 4.24 3.89
CA MET A 1 20.69 3.27 3.32
C MET A 1 20.31 2.29 4.41
N ALA A 2 19.03 2.19 4.73
CA ALA A 2 18.53 1.32 5.78
C ALA A 2 18.33 -0.14 5.30
N VAL A 3 19.25 -0.67 4.47
CA VAL A 3 19.23 -2.06 3.99
C VAL A 3 20.56 -2.77 4.21
N ARG A 4 20.46 -4.04 4.59
CA ARG A 4 21.60 -4.93 4.84
C ARG A 4 21.66 -6.05 3.80
N LYS A 5 22.81 -6.18 3.14
CA LYS A 5 23.18 -7.33 2.30
C LYS A 5 23.80 -8.44 3.15
N PHE A 6 23.51 -9.68 2.83
CA PHE A 6 24.14 -10.84 3.49
C PHE A 6 25.35 -11.34 2.70
N LYS A 7 26.31 -11.94 3.42
CA LYS A 7 27.40 -12.67 2.79
C LYS A 7 26.85 -13.90 2.05
N PRO A 8 27.38 -14.29 0.88
CA PRO A 8 26.87 -15.38 0.06
C PRO A 8 27.29 -16.77 0.60
N THR A 9 27.08 -17.04 1.88
CA THR A 9 27.46 -18.29 2.54
C THR A 9 26.55 -19.47 2.16
N THR A 10 25.32 -19.19 1.74
CA THR A 10 24.35 -20.17 1.27
C THR A 10 23.59 -19.67 0.04
N PRO A 11 23.02 -20.55 -0.80
CA PRO A 11 22.22 -20.12 -1.96
C PRO A 11 21.10 -19.15 -1.61
N GLY A 12 20.43 -19.34 -0.45
CA GLY A 12 19.34 -18.49 0.00
C GLY A 12 19.78 -17.11 0.54
N GLN A 13 21.04 -16.95 0.93
CA GLN A 13 21.60 -15.69 1.41
C GLN A 13 22.28 -14.87 0.30
N ARG A 14 22.74 -15.51 -0.76
CA ARG A 14 23.46 -14.87 -1.88
C ARG A 14 22.80 -13.60 -2.42
N HIS A 15 21.48 -13.60 -2.56
CA HIS A 15 20.72 -12.47 -3.10
C HIS A 15 19.77 -11.83 -2.09
N LYS A 16 19.97 -12.15 -0.78
CA LYS A 16 19.08 -11.64 0.26
C LYS A 16 19.49 -10.24 0.67
N ILE A 17 18.52 -9.32 0.64
CA ILE A 17 18.63 -7.94 1.14
C ILE A 17 17.42 -7.70 2.04
N ILE A 18 17.64 -7.21 3.23
CA ILE A 18 16.58 -6.87 4.20
C ILE A 18 16.75 -5.45 4.72
N GLY A 19 15.67 -4.84 5.18
CA GLY A 19 15.74 -3.58 5.93
C GLY A 19 16.44 -3.77 7.28
N THR A 20 17.12 -2.74 7.77
CA THR A 20 17.85 -2.74 9.06
C THR A 20 16.91 -2.48 10.24
N PHE A 21 15.72 -1.95 10.01
CA PHE A 21 14.72 -1.64 11.04
C PHE A 21 15.16 -0.59 12.08
N GLU A 22 16.12 0.25 11.78
CA GLU A 22 16.67 1.29 12.66
C GLU A 22 15.62 2.30 13.14
N GLU A 23 14.59 2.56 12.31
CA GLU A 23 13.50 3.49 12.61
C GLU A 23 12.53 2.98 13.68
N ILE A 24 12.59 1.68 14.02
CA ILE A 24 11.63 1.05 14.93
C ILE A 24 12.05 1.28 16.37
N THR A 25 11.18 1.91 17.15
CA THR A 25 11.41 2.24 18.55
C THR A 25 10.73 1.27 19.53
N ALA A 26 9.73 0.50 19.09
CA ALA A 26 9.04 -0.48 19.90
C ALA A 26 8.71 -1.76 19.13
N SER A 27 8.89 -2.91 19.78
CA SER A 27 8.62 -4.25 19.22
C SER A 27 7.24 -4.79 19.58
N VAL A 28 6.65 -4.31 20.66
CA VAL A 28 5.33 -4.77 21.17
C VAL A 28 4.25 -3.76 20.78
N PRO A 29 3.20 -4.19 20.06
CA PRO A 29 2.12 -3.29 19.69
C PRO A 29 1.16 -3.03 20.86
N GLU A 30 0.46 -1.90 20.82
CA GLU A 30 -0.60 -1.55 21.77
C GLU A 30 -1.75 -2.58 21.71
N LYS A 31 -2.04 -3.23 22.82
CA LYS A 31 -2.98 -4.36 22.89
C LYS A 31 -4.40 -3.99 22.49
N SER A 32 -4.87 -2.80 22.87
CA SER A 32 -6.21 -2.29 22.57
C SER A 32 -6.44 -2.06 21.06
N LEU A 33 -5.37 -1.83 20.31
CA LEU A 33 -5.41 -1.52 18.87
C LEU A 33 -5.05 -2.71 17.98
N VAL A 34 -5.09 -3.94 18.52
CA VAL A 34 -4.68 -5.15 17.80
C VAL A 34 -5.75 -6.22 17.88
N SER A 35 -5.99 -6.89 16.75
CA SER A 35 -6.85 -8.09 16.69
C SER A 35 -6.16 -9.26 15.99
N GLY A 36 -6.65 -10.47 16.24
CA GLY A 36 -6.22 -11.67 15.53
C GLY A 36 -6.69 -11.62 14.05
N LYS A 37 -5.82 -11.97 13.11
CA LYS A 37 -6.20 -12.06 11.69
C LYS A 37 -6.13 -13.52 11.23
N ARG A 38 -7.28 -14.08 10.84
CA ARG A 38 -7.34 -15.38 10.17
C ARG A 38 -6.97 -15.24 8.69
N SER A 39 -6.25 -16.22 8.15
CA SER A 39 -5.97 -16.31 6.72
C SER A 39 -7.16 -16.95 6.02
N THR A 40 -7.68 -16.28 4.99
CA THR A 40 -8.80 -16.80 4.18
C THR A 40 -8.35 -17.80 3.11
N GLY A 41 -7.03 -17.93 2.86
CA GLY A 41 -6.51 -18.80 1.81
C GLY A 41 -7.00 -18.43 0.40
N GLY A 42 -7.38 -17.16 0.18
CA GLY A 42 -7.91 -16.68 -1.10
C GLY A 42 -9.40 -16.99 -1.32
N ARG A 43 -10.14 -17.36 -0.26
CA ARG A 43 -11.61 -17.58 -0.32
C ARG A 43 -12.34 -16.30 0.07
N ASN A 44 -13.52 -16.11 -0.52
CA ASN A 44 -14.44 -15.05 -0.18
C ASN A 44 -15.33 -15.45 1.03
N ASN A 45 -16.29 -14.60 1.39
CA ASN A 45 -17.25 -14.84 2.47
C ASN A 45 -18.15 -16.07 2.23
N VAL A 46 -18.36 -16.48 0.98
CA VAL A 46 -19.13 -17.68 0.59
C VAL A 46 -18.26 -18.94 0.52
N GLY A 47 -16.97 -18.85 0.88
CA GLY A 47 -16.02 -19.98 0.82
C GLY A 47 -15.46 -20.25 -0.59
N LYS A 48 -15.91 -19.54 -1.62
CA LYS A 48 -15.46 -19.73 -3.00
C LYS A 48 -14.07 -19.11 -3.23
N MET A 49 -13.17 -19.82 -3.91
CA MET A 49 -11.85 -19.33 -4.23
C MET A 49 -11.91 -18.22 -5.27
N THR A 50 -11.59 -16.99 -4.86
CA THR A 50 -11.52 -15.81 -5.73
C THR A 50 -10.08 -15.44 -6.10
N MET A 51 -9.12 -15.81 -5.27
CA MET A 51 -7.69 -15.60 -5.51
C MET A 51 -6.92 -16.91 -5.37
N ARG A 52 -6.32 -17.38 -6.47
CA ARG A 52 -5.50 -18.60 -6.50
C ARG A 52 -4.11 -18.35 -5.91
N TYR A 53 -3.42 -19.44 -5.57
CA TYR A 53 -2.03 -19.43 -5.12
C TYR A 53 -1.80 -18.58 -3.85
N ASN A 54 -2.81 -18.50 -2.98
CA ASN A 54 -2.74 -17.82 -1.70
C ASN A 54 -2.99 -18.83 -0.57
N GLY A 55 -2.15 -18.78 0.47
CA GLY A 55 -2.28 -19.64 1.66
C GLY A 55 -0.94 -19.97 2.30
N GLY A 56 -1.00 -20.57 3.50
CA GLY A 56 0.18 -20.94 4.28
C GLY A 56 0.97 -19.75 4.80
N VAL A 57 0.34 -18.59 4.95
CA VAL A 57 0.98 -17.40 5.51
C VAL A 57 1.23 -17.59 7.02
N HIS A 58 2.35 -17.09 7.53
CA HIS A 58 2.60 -17.00 8.96
C HIS A 58 1.49 -16.20 9.67
N LYS A 59 1.07 -16.65 10.86
CA LYS A 59 0.02 -15.98 11.67
C LYS A 59 0.38 -14.51 11.91
N ARG A 60 -0.54 -13.60 11.63
CA ARG A 60 -0.33 -12.14 11.78
C ARG A 60 -1.40 -11.54 12.65
N LYS A 61 -1.01 -10.55 13.45
CA LYS A 61 -1.94 -9.66 14.14
C LYS A 61 -2.29 -8.50 13.21
N PHE A 62 -3.55 -8.09 13.22
CA PHE A 62 -4.02 -6.90 12.50
C PHE A 62 -3.95 -5.69 13.44
N ARG A 63 -3.45 -4.55 12.94
CA ARG A 63 -3.46 -3.27 13.65
C ARG A 63 -4.56 -2.39 13.09
N PHE A 64 -5.31 -1.75 14.00
CA PHE A 64 -6.30 -0.76 13.60
C PHE A 64 -5.60 0.56 13.31
N ILE A 65 -5.59 0.95 12.04
CA ILE A 65 -4.96 2.19 11.58
C ILE A 65 -6.04 3.24 11.35
N ASP A 66 -5.85 4.42 11.87
CA ASP A 66 -6.73 5.56 11.62
C ASP A 66 -6.47 6.15 10.23
N PHE A 67 -7.25 5.70 9.25
CA PHE A 67 -7.23 6.26 7.91
C PHE A 67 -8.15 7.46 7.74
N LYS A 68 -9.06 7.69 8.68
CA LYS A 68 -10.03 8.78 8.59
C LYS A 68 -9.48 10.09 9.13
N ARG A 69 -8.61 10.00 10.14
CA ARG A 69 -8.06 11.18 10.81
C ARG A 69 -9.17 12.19 11.18
N ASN A 70 -10.26 11.65 11.76
CA ASN A 70 -11.48 12.41 12.06
C ASN A 70 -11.45 13.14 13.41
N LYS A 71 -10.32 13.17 14.09
CA LYS A 71 -10.13 13.89 15.37
C LYS A 71 -9.50 15.24 15.08
N ASP A 72 -10.35 16.16 14.64
CA ASP A 72 -9.92 17.48 14.20
C ASP A 72 -9.65 18.40 15.39
N GLY A 73 -8.61 19.24 15.29
CA GLY A 73 -8.25 20.25 16.29
C GLY A 73 -7.55 19.71 17.54
N VAL A 74 -7.44 18.39 17.73
CA VAL A 74 -6.80 17.81 18.91
C VAL A 74 -5.37 17.40 18.58
N PRO A 75 -4.36 17.97 19.26
CA PRO A 75 -2.97 17.56 19.05
C PRO A 75 -2.69 16.16 19.59
N ALA A 76 -1.84 15.43 18.92
CA ALA A 76 -1.36 14.12 19.35
C ALA A 76 0.16 14.04 19.27
N VAL A 77 0.77 13.40 20.24
CA VAL A 77 2.22 13.19 20.30
C VAL A 77 2.57 11.80 19.77
N VAL A 78 3.56 11.71 18.91
CA VAL A 78 4.13 10.44 18.44
C VAL A 78 4.89 9.75 19.56
N LYS A 79 4.38 8.63 20.03
CA LYS A 79 4.99 7.88 21.15
C LYS A 79 5.99 6.84 20.68
N THR A 80 5.65 6.06 19.64
CA THR A 80 6.50 5.01 19.09
C THR A 80 6.34 4.90 17.59
N ILE A 81 7.38 4.38 16.91
CA ILE A 81 7.34 3.94 15.52
C ILE A 81 7.48 2.42 15.53
N GLU A 82 6.57 1.71 14.86
CA GLU A 82 6.44 0.26 14.95
C GLU A 82 6.39 -0.43 13.58
N TYR A 83 6.71 -1.73 13.59
CA TYR A 83 6.58 -2.61 12.44
C TYR A 83 5.15 -3.17 12.34
N ASP A 84 4.53 -3.10 11.14
CA ASP A 84 3.28 -3.81 10.85
C ASP A 84 3.52 -4.90 9.79
N PRO A 85 3.25 -6.20 10.11
CA PRO A 85 3.41 -7.29 9.14
C PRO A 85 2.40 -7.29 8.00
N ASN A 86 1.38 -6.41 8.04
CA ASN A 86 0.31 -6.37 7.04
C ASN A 86 0.56 -5.31 5.94
N ARG A 87 1.57 -4.47 6.10
CA ARG A 87 1.93 -3.42 5.14
C ARG A 87 3.44 -3.25 5.03
N SER A 88 3.85 -2.57 3.97
CA SER A 88 5.26 -2.24 3.76
C SER A 88 5.70 -1.00 4.56
N ALA A 89 4.78 -0.06 4.80
CA ALA A 89 5.03 1.15 5.58
C ALA A 89 5.14 0.87 7.07
N ARG A 90 5.93 1.67 7.80
CA ARG A 90 5.93 1.71 9.27
C ARG A 90 4.65 2.40 9.76
N ILE A 91 4.30 2.15 11.01
CA ILE A 91 3.17 2.79 11.69
C ILE A 91 3.67 3.57 12.90
N ALA A 92 3.02 4.68 13.22
CA ALA A 92 3.31 5.47 14.39
C ALA A 92 2.13 5.40 15.37
N LEU A 93 2.41 5.18 16.64
CA LEU A 93 1.44 5.24 17.72
C LEU A 93 1.32 6.67 18.21
N LEU A 94 0.12 7.21 18.15
CA LEU A 94 -0.23 8.55 18.62
C LEU A 94 -0.94 8.48 19.97
N TYR A 95 -0.55 9.37 20.87
CA TYR A 95 -1.26 9.67 22.11
C TYR A 95 -1.86 11.05 21.97
N TYR A 96 -3.18 11.12 21.99
CA TYR A 96 -3.93 12.36 21.96
C TYR A 96 -4.00 13.00 23.35
N ALA A 97 -4.22 14.32 23.41
CA ALA A 97 -4.31 15.07 24.66
C ALA A 97 -5.45 14.58 25.59
N ASP A 98 -6.50 13.99 25.01
CA ASP A 98 -7.64 13.39 25.73
C ASP A 98 -7.42 11.91 26.15
N GLY A 99 -6.22 11.37 25.98
CA GLY A 99 -5.84 10.01 26.37
C GLY A 99 -6.17 8.92 25.32
N GLU A 100 -6.84 9.26 24.20
CA GLU A 100 -7.09 8.29 23.14
C GLU A 100 -5.78 7.94 22.42
N LYS A 101 -5.63 6.66 22.08
CA LYS A 101 -4.49 6.15 21.31
C LYS A 101 -4.94 5.74 19.91
N ARG A 102 -4.18 6.08 18.89
CA ARG A 102 -4.43 5.65 17.51
C ARG A 102 -3.14 5.34 16.77
N TYR A 103 -3.19 4.38 15.84
CA TYR A 103 -2.11 4.19 14.89
C TYR A 103 -2.35 4.99 13.61
N ILE A 104 -1.28 5.59 13.08
CA ILE A 104 -1.24 6.18 11.73
C ILE A 104 -0.14 5.53 10.90
N ILE A 105 -0.16 5.73 9.58
CA ILE A 105 1.00 5.44 8.75
C ILE A 105 2.08 6.47 9.06
N ALA A 106 3.30 6.01 9.37
CA ALA A 106 4.42 6.90 9.66
C ALA A 106 4.93 7.55 8.36
N PRO A 107 4.86 8.88 8.23
CA PRO A 107 5.50 9.59 7.14
C PRO A 107 7.03 9.56 7.30
N ASN A 108 7.72 9.80 6.19
CA ASN A 108 9.17 9.94 6.19
C ASN A 108 9.59 11.19 6.98
N GLY A 109 10.59 11.06 7.83
CA GLY A 109 11.09 12.15 8.67
C GLY A 109 10.30 12.39 9.97
N LEU A 110 9.23 11.65 10.24
CA LEU A 110 8.52 11.71 11.52
C LEU A 110 9.38 11.11 12.64
N GLN A 111 9.50 11.84 13.75
CA GLN A 111 10.28 11.39 14.91
C GLN A 111 9.37 11.14 16.12
N VAL A 112 9.86 10.35 17.06
CA VAL A 112 9.22 10.20 18.39
C VAL A 112 9.28 11.53 19.13
N GLY A 113 8.16 11.94 19.74
CA GLY A 113 8.00 13.24 20.38
C GLY A 113 7.42 14.33 19.47
N SER A 114 7.40 14.13 18.14
CA SER A 114 6.75 15.08 17.22
C SER A 114 5.25 15.18 17.52
N THR A 115 4.71 16.39 17.43
CA THR A 115 3.26 16.64 17.54
C THR A 115 2.63 16.59 16.14
N VAL A 116 1.50 15.91 16.01
CA VAL A 116 0.71 15.85 14.77
C VAL A 116 -0.74 16.21 15.06
N MET A 117 -1.37 16.90 14.12
CA MET A 117 -2.75 17.35 14.23
C MET A 117 -3.53 17.04 12.93
N SER A 118 -4.85 17.02 13.06
CA SER A 118 -5.76 16.89 11.91
C SER A 118 -6.74 18.04 11.93
N GLY A 119 -7.26 18.42 10.77
CA GLY A 119 -8.31 19.44 10.65
C GLY A 119 -7.94 20.58 9.71
N GLU A 120 -8.87 21.51 9.56
CA GLU A 120 -8.72 22.64 8.62
C GLU A 120 -7.65 23.64 9.06
N ASN A 121 -7.50 23.80 10.37
CA ASN A 121 -6.56 24.76 10.99
C ASN A 121 -5.19 24.14 11.31
N ALA A 122 -4.93 22.89 10.91
CA ALA A 122 -3.63 22.28 11.12
C ALA A 122 -2.57 22.93 10.22
N ALA A 123 -1.37 23.14 10.75
CA ALA A 123 -0.24 23.63 9.95
C ALA A 123 0.14 22.60 8.85
N PRO A 124 0.62 23.03 7.67
CA PRO A 124 1.02 22.15 6.59
C PRO A 124 2.39 21.49 6.86
N GLU A 125 2.51 20.78 7.99
CA GLU A 125 3.70 20.08 8.46
C GLU A 125 3.61 18.57 8.26
N ILE A 126 4.76 17.88 8.26
CA ILE A 126 4.85 16.43 8.04
C ILE A 126 4.01 15.67 9.09
N GLY A 127 3.10 14.83 8.60
CA GLY A 127 2.22 14.01 9.45
C GLY A 127 0.86 14.63 9.76
N ASN A 128 0.67 15.93 9.54
CA ASN A 128 -0.60 16.58 9.69
C ASN A 128 -1.56 16.21 8.55
N ALA A 129 -2.84 16.06 8.88
CA ALA A 129 -3.89 15.72 7.93
C ALA A 129 -4.85 16.88 7.73
N LEU A 130 -4.93 17.38 6.49
CA LEU A 130 -5.74 18.53 6.12
C LEU A 130 -6.67 18.19 4.93
N PRO A 131 -7.78 18.94 4.79
CA PRO A 131 -8.50 19.00 3.51
C PRO A 131 -7.59 19.51 2.40
N LEU A 132 -7.73 18.96 1.18
CA LEU A 132 -6.89 19.33 0.04
C LEU A 132 -6.94 20.83 -0.30
N GLN A 133 -8.07 21.47 -0.02
CA GLN A 133 -8.22 22.93 -0.21
C GLN A 133 -7.28 23.77 0.66
N ASN A 134 -6.85 23.25 1.82
CA ASN A 134 -6.00 23.96 2.78
C ASN A 134 -4.51 23.61 2.60
N ILE A 135 -4.18 22.67 1.70
CA ILE A 135 -2.79 22.28 1.42
C ILE A 135 -2.21 23.18 0.33
N PRO A 136 -1.01 23.75 0.50
CA PRO A 136 -0.33 24.51 -0.54
C PRO A 136 -0.11 23.69 -1.81
N VAL A 137 -0.25 24.33 -2.98
CA VAL A 137 0.06 23.72 -4.27
C VAL A 137 1.55 23.37 -4.35
N GLY A 138 1.89 22.26 -5.00
CA GLY A 138 3.26 21.75 -5.07
C GLY A 138 3.64 20.81 -3.92
N THR A 139 2.86 20.78 -2.83
CA THR A 139 3.15 19.96 -1.64
C THR A 139 3.09 18.46 -1.96
N VAL A 140 4.03 17.72 -1.37
CA VAL A 140 4.06 16.25 -1.36
C VAL A 140 3.08 15.73 -0.30
N ILE A 141 2.19 14.83 -0.70
CA ILE A 141 1.13 14.29 0.14
C ILE A 141 1.02 12.78 0.01
N HIS A 142 0.44 12.15 1.03
CA HIS A 142 0.11 10.72 1.05
C HIS A 142 -1.22 10.48 1.79
N ASN A 143 -1.66 9.23 1.92
CA ASN A 143 -2.93 8.89 2.61
C ASN A 143 -4.13 9.73 2.11
N ILE A 144 -4.37 9.70 0.80
CA ILE A 144 -5.36 10.57 0.15
C ILE A 144 -6.72 9.87 0.13
N GLU A 145 -7.76 10.60 0.50
CA GLU A 145 -9.15 10.16 0.35
C GLU A 145 -9.64 10.31 -1.10
N LEU A 146 -10.60 9.47 -1.48
CA LEU A 146 -11.33 9.59 -2.76
C LEU A 146 -12.70 10.25 -2.60
N ARG A 147 -13.28 10.15 -1.41
CA ARG A 147 -14.55 10.79 -1.01
C ARG A 147 -14.38 11.33 0.40
N PRO A 148 -14.94 12.49 0.71
CA PRO A 148 -14.84 13.06 2.05
C PRO A 148 -15.34 12.08 3.12
N GLY A 149 -14.56 11.91 4.19
CA GLY A 149 -14.89 11.04 5.33
C GLY A 149 -14.78 9.53 5.09
N GLN A 150 -14.42 9.09 3.89
CA GLN A 150 -14.24 7.66 3.58
C GLN A 150 -12.98 7.08 4.25
N GLY A 151 -12.00 7.90 4.52
CA GLY A 151 -10.67 7.52 4.93
C GLY A 151 -9.72 7.30 3.75
N ALA A 152 -8.43 7.34 4.03
CA ALA A 152 -7.38 7.27 3.03
C ALA A 152 -7.40 5.96 2.24
N LEU A 153 -7.37 6.04 0.91
CA LEU A 153 -7.32 4.91 -0.02
C LEU A 153 -6.10 4.92 -0.91
N LEU A 154 -5.63 6.09 -1.35
CA LEU A 154 -4.51 6.24 -2.26
C LEU A 154 -3.22 6.53 -1.50
N VAL A 155 -2.08 6.16 -2.09
CA VAL A 155 -0.72 6.51 -1.64
C VAL A 155 -0.47 6.09 -0.19
N ARG A 156 -0.50 4.77 0.10
CA ARG A 156 -0.32 4.22 1.45
C ARG A 156 0.88 3.29 1.60
N SER A 157 1.50 2.90 0.50
CA SER A 157 2.64 1.96 0.52
C SER A 157 3.95 2.70 0.80
N ALA A 158 4.92 1.97 1.36
CA ALA A 158 6.25 2.49 1.70
C ALA A 158 6.89 3.29 0.56
N GLY A 159 7.47 4.44 0.88
CA GLY A 159 8.17 5.31 -0.05
C GLY A 159 7.30 6.03 -1.08
N ASN A 160 5.99 5.77 -1.11
CA ASN A 160 5.11 6.42 -2.08
C ASN A 160 4.69 7.82 -1.64
N PHE A 161 4.52 8.68 -2.63
CA PHE A 161 3.98 10.03 -2.48
C PHE A 161 3.17 10.42 -3.70
N ALA A 162 2.34 11.42 -3.57
CA ALA A 162 1.66 12.12 -4.66
C ALA A 162 1.93 13.62 -4.50
N GLN A 163 1.71 14.37 -5.56
CA GLN A 163 1.91 15.81 -5.56
C GLN A 163 0.59 16.52 -5.88
N LEU A 164 0.24 17.53 -5.08
CA LEU A 164 -0.87 18.42 -5.37
C LEU A 164 -0.41 19.43 -6.44
N THR A 165 -0.97 19.35 -7.66
CA THR A 165 -0.52 20.17 -8.80
C THR A 165 -1.33 21.44 -8.98
N SER A 166 -2.65 21.39 -8.80
CA SER A 166 -3.50 22.58 -8.84
C SER A 166 -4.75 22.44 -7.97
N ARG A 167 -5.39 23.58 -7.71
CA ARG A 167 -6.69 23.68 -7.05
C ARG A 167 -7.64 24.47 -7.96
N GLU A 168 -8.68 23.83 -8.43
CA GLU A 168 -9.63 24.41 -9.38
C GLU A 168 -11.06 24.30 -8.79
N GLY A 169 -11.45 25.30 -8.05
CA GLY A 169 -12.78 25.38 -7.44
C GLY A 169 -13.08 24.17 -6.53
N ARG A 170 -14.06 23.34 -6.95
CA ARG A 170 -14.51 22.17 -6.19
C ARG A 170 -13.52 21.00 -6.22
N TYR A 171 -12.57 20.98 -7.14
CA TYR A 171 -11.64 19.87 -7.34
C TYR A 171 -10.19 20.31 -7.18
N CYS A 172 -9.38 19.37 -6.72
CA CYS A 172 -7.94 19.47 -6.70
C CYS A 172 -7.34 18.46 -7.67
N VAL A 173 -6.30 18.83 -8.38
CA VAL A 173 -5.58 17.97 -9.32
C VAL A 173 -4.35 17.39 -8.62
N ILE A 174 -4.24 16.06 -8.67
CA ILE A 174 -3.17 15.33 -7.98
C ILE A 174 -2.47 14.41 -8.97
N LYS A 175 -1.14 14.49 -8.99
CA LYS A 175 -0.27 13.56 -9.71
C LYS A 175 0.10 12.39 -8.80
N LEU A 176 -0.34 11.18 -9.18
CA LEU A 176 -0.12 9.94 -8.42
C LEU A 176 1.25 9.32 -8.72
N PRO A 177 1.75 8.40 -7.85
CA PRO A 177 3.02 7.69 -8.07
C PRO A 177 3.07 6.89 -9.38
N SER A 178 1.91 6.50 -9.92
CA SER A 178 1.81 5.81 -11.22
C SER A 178 2.05 6.73 -12.41
N GLY A 179 2.10 8.06 -12.22
CA GLY A 179 2.08 9.07 -13.27
C GLY A 179 0.67 9.48 -13.72
N GLU A 180 -0.39 8.84 -13.22
CA GLU A 180 -1.77 9.25 -13.49
C GLU A 180 -2.06 10.59 -12.82
N THR A 181 -2.59 11.54 -13.57
CA THR A 181 -3.08 12.82 -13.07
C THR A 181 -4.59 12.77 -13.00
N ARG A 182 -5.15 13.05 -11.81
CA ARG A 182 -6.58 12.97 -11.58
C ARG A 182 -7.13 14.04 -10.67
N GLN A 183 -8.43 14.31 -10.82
CA GLN A 183 -9.22 15.19 -9.97
C GLN A 183 -9.75 14.46 -8.74
N ILE A 184 -9.69 15.13 -7.59
CA ILE A 184 -10.27 14.70 -6.31
C ILE A 184 -10.98 15.89 -5.70
N LEU A 185 -12.09 15.66 -4.99
CA LEU A 185 -12.84 16.73 -4.32
C LEU A 185 -11.95 17.46 -3.31
N SER A 186 -12.02 18.78 -3.28
CA SER A 186 -11.21 19.64 -2.41
C SER A 186 -11.43 19.42 -0.91
N ALA A 187 -12.64 18.93 -0.53
CA ALA A 187 -12.97 18.56 0.85
C ALA A 187 -12.36 17.20 1.29
N CYS A 188 -11.76 16.41 0.39
CA CYS A 188 -11.07 15.18 0.76
C CYS A 188 -9.81 15.48 1.55
N LYS A 189 -9.53 14.69 2.59
CA LYS A 189 -8.32 14.83 3.41
C LYS A 189 -7.13 14.11 2.79
N ALA A 190 -5.95 14.67 3.04
CA ALA A 190 -4.66 14.02 2.76
C ALA A 190 -3.69 14.33 3.89
N THR A 191 -2.65 13.50 4.03
CA THR A 191 -1.57 13.72 5.00
C THR A 191 -0.35 14.28 4.29
N ILE A 192 0.31 15.25 4.90
CA ILE A 192 1.49 15.93 4.37
C ILE A 192 2.74 15.05 4.49
N GLY A 193 3.59 15.08 3.47
CA GLY A 193 4.82 14.30 3.37
C GLY A 193 4.69 13.03 2.53
N SER A 194 5.76 12.28 2.39
CA SER A 194 5.81 10.96 1.77
C SER A 194 5.68 9.87 2.83
N VAL A 195 5.29 8.66 2.42
CA VAL A 195 5.27 7.49 3.32
C VAL A 195 6.69 7.08 3.66
N GLY A 196 6.96 6.76 4.92
CA GLY A 196 8.26 6.28 5.39
C GLY A 196 8.67 4.92 4.81
N ASN A 197 9.88 4.43 5.20
CA ASN A 197 10.46 3.16 4.74
C ASN A 197 10.64 3.09 3.21
N SER A 198 11.18 4.14 2.59
CA SER A 198 11.42 4.23 1.15
C SER A 198 12.31 3.10 0.63
N ASP A 199 13.28 2.66 1.43
CA ASP A 199 14.26 1.62 1.08
C ASP A 199 13.63 0.19 0.99
N HIS A 200 12.35 0.03 1.33
CA HIS A 200 11.62 -1.24 1.14
C HIS A 200 11.65 -1.73 -0.32
N ALA A 201 11.73 -0.84 -1.29
CA ALA A 201 11.86 -1.18 -2.71
C ALA A 201 13.17 -1.92 -3.04
N LEU A 202 14.21 -1.73 -2.23
CA LEU A 202 15.53 -2.35 -2.38
C LEU A 202 15.60 -3.76 -1.75
N GLU A 203 14.57 -4.19 -1.00
CA GLU A 203 14.54 -5.50 -0.37
C GLU A 203 14.45 -6.63 -1.40
N SER A 204 15.27 -7.66 -1.20
CA SER A 204 15.23 -8.90 -1.98
C SER A 204 15.01 -10.12 -1.09
N SER A 205 14.03 -10.94 -1.44
CA SER A 205 13.68 -12.14 -0.67
C SER A 205 14.77 -13.21 -0.69
N GLY A 206 15.57 -13.29 -1.74
CA GLY A 206 16.70 -14.21 -1.89
C GLY A 206 16.33 -15.69 -2.12
N LYS A 207 15.14 -16.14 -1.68
CA LYS A 207 14.70 -17.54 -1.81
C LYS A 207 13.19 -17.70 -1.97
N ALA A 208 12.75 -18.73 -2.65
CA ALA A 208 11.33 -19.07 -2.87
C ALA A 208 10.58 -19.36 -1.54
N GLY A 209 11.26 -19.95 -0.54
CA GLY A 209 10.67 -20.21 0.78
C GLY A 209 10.16 -18.96 1.49
N ARG A 210 10.80 -17.79 1.30
CA ARG A 210 10.30 -16.54 1.86
C ARG A 210 8.96 -16.12 1.26
N SER A 211 8.76 -16.32 -0.04
CA SER A 211 7.48 -16.11 -0.70
C SER A 211 6.39 -17.02 -0.12
N ARG A 212 6.74 -18.27 0.24
CA ARG A 212 5.82 -19.18 0.93
C ARG A 212 5.41 -18.67 2.29
N TRP A 213 6.33 -18.16 3.09
CA TRP A 213 6.04 -17.55 4.40
C TRP A 213 5.13 -16.33 4.29
N LEU A 214 5.24 -15.58 3.20
CA LEU A 214 4.35 -14.45 2.89
C LEU A 214 2.97 -14.88 2.38
N GLY A 215 2.73 -16.20 2.22
CA GLY A 215 1.46 -16.75 1.77
C GLY A 215 1.31 -16.91 0.26
N ARG A 216 2.38 -16.71 -0.49
CA ARG A 216 2.39 -16.89 -1.94
C ARG A 216 2.81 -18.32 -2.27
N ARG A 217 1.91 -19.09 -2.87
CA ARG A 217 2.18 -20.45 -3.36
C ARG A 217 2.79 -20.41 -4.77
N PRO A 218 3.52 -21.46 -5.19
CA PRO A 218 4.04 -21.56 -6.54
C PRO A 218 2.93 -21.44 -7.58
N HIS A 219 3.23 -20.81 -8.70
CA HIS A 219 2.28 -20.59 -9.79
C HIS A 219 2.70 -21.44 -11.00
N ASN A 220 1.80 -22.30 -11.47
CA ASN A 220 1.99 -23.07 -12.71
C ASN A 220 1.61 -22.21 -13.92
N ARG A 221 2.44 -22.24 -14.96
CA ARG A 221 2.17 -21.58 -16.24
C ARG A 221 1.12 -22.37 -17.03
N GLY A 222 0.30 -21.69 -17.83
CA GLY A 222 -0.72 -22.34 -18.67
C GLY A 222 -0.15 -23.35 -19.65
N VAL A 223 1.07 -23.12 -20.16
CA VAL A 223 1.77 -24.01 -21.11
C VAL A 223 2.08 -25.40 -20.56
N VAL A 224 2.17 -25.55 -19.22
CA VAL A 224 2.45 -26.86 -18.58
C VAL A 224 1.18 -27.57 -18.09
N MET A 225 0.03 -27.08 -18.48
CA MET A 225 -1.28 -27.65 -18.15
C MET A 225 -1.82 -28.46 -19.32
N ASN A 226 -2.85 -29.27 -19.06
CA ASN A 226 -3.55 -29.99 -20.13
C ASN A 226 -4.47 -29.04 -20.93
N PRO A 227 -4.87 -29.39 -22.15
CA PRO A 227 -5.73 -28.55 -23.01
C PRO A 227 -7.05 -28.15 -22.36
N HIS A 228 -7.66 -29.06 -21.57
CA HIS A 228 -8.92 -28.77 -20.87
C HIS A 228 -8.75 -27.79 -19.67
N ASP A 229 -7.55 -27.66 -19.11
CA ASP A 229 -7.28 -26.79 -17.95
C ASP A 229 -6.92 -25.35 -18.36
N HIS A 230 -6.31 -25.19 -19.54
CA HIS A 230 -5.83 -23.91 -20.01
C HIS A 230 -5.78 -23.82 -21.53
N PRO A 231 -6.19 -22.69 -22.16
CA PRO A 231 -6.15 -22.52 -23.62
C PRO A 231 -4.76 -22.65 -24.25
N MET A 232 -3.70 -22.58 -23.45
CA MET A 232 -2.30 -22.75 -23.90
C MET A 232 -1.71 -24.08 -23.43
N GLY A 233 -2.53 -25.02 -22.99
CA GLY A 233 -2.12 -26.33 -22.53
C GLY A 233 -2.04 -27.32 -23.70
N GLY A 234 -1.34 -28.42 -23.45
CA GLY A 234 -1.14 -29.50 -24.44
C GLY A 234 0.03 -29.27 -25.37
N GLY A 235 0.17 -30.18 -26.38
CA GLY A 235 1.26 -30.20 -27.35
C GLY A 235 2.50 -30.92 -26.84
N GLU A 236 3.44 -31.13 -27.75
CA GLU A 236 4.77 -31.66 -27.44
C GLU A 236 5.74 -30.52 -27.12
N GLY A 237 6.56 -30.72 -26.09
CA GLY A 237 7.55 -29.73 -25.67
C GLY A 237 6.95 -28.46 -25.06
N ARG A 238 7.67 -27.34 -25.19
CA ARG A 238 7.29 -26.03 -24.56
C ARG A 238 6.56 -25.12 -25.54
N GLN A 239 5.70 -25.65 -26.37
CA GLN A 239 4.95 -24.84 -27.31
C GLN A 239 3.73 -24.20 -26.64
N SER A 240 3.56 -22.91 -26.90
CA SER A 240 2.32 -22.19 -26.63
C SER A 240 1.70 -21.84 -27.97
N GLY A 241 0.61 -22.50 -28.36
CA GLY A 241 -0.09 -22.23 -29.61
C GLY A 241 -0.66 -20.80 -29.66
N GLY A 242 -0.02 -19.92 -30.42
CA GLY A 242 -0.53 -18.59 -30.72
C GLY A 242 -0.34 -17.53 -29.62
N HIS A 243 -1.16 -16.48 -29.65
CA HIS A 243 -1.06 -15.33 -28.76
C HIS A 243 -1.34 -15.71 -27.28
N PRO A 244 -0.54 -15.25 -26.32
CA PRO A 244 -0.71 -15.59 -24.91
C PRO A 244 -2.12 -15.28 -24.39
N ARG A 245 -2.77 -16.28 -23.81
CA ARG A 245 -4.12 -16.19 -23.25
C ARG A 245 -4.14 -16.44 -21.75
N SER A 246 -5.10 -15.86 -21.10
CA SER A 246 -5.46 -16.18 -19.71
C SER A 246 -6.29 -17.48 -19.67
N ARG A 247 -6.51 -18.04 -18.48
CA ARG A 247 -7.37 -19.23 -18.29
C ARG A 247 -8.81 -19.00 -18.78
N LYS A 248 -9.27 -17.76 -18.86
CA LYS A 248 -10.61 -17.39 -19.39
C LYS A 248 -10.60 -17.16 -20.91
N GLY A 249 -9.51 -17.46 -21.59
CA GLY A 249 -9.37 -17.24 -23.04
C GLY A 249 -9.03 -15.80 -23.45
N LEU A 250 -9.02 -14.85 -22.52
CA LEU A 250 -8.72 -13.45 -22.83
C LEU A 250 -7.22 -13.29 -23.11
N TYR A 251 -6.86 -12.39 -24.01
CA TYR A 251 -5.46 -12.05 -24.28
C TYR A 251 -4.75 -11.61 -23.01
N ALA A 252 -3.59 -12.22 -22.73
CA ALA A 252 -2.79 -11.92 -21.54
C ALA A 252 -1.86 -10.73 -21.72
N LYS A 253 -1.59 -10.33 -22.97
CA LYS A 253 -0.77 -9.18 -23.36
C LYS A 253 -1.60 -8.23 -24.23
N GLY A 254 -1.41 -6.93 -24.07
CA GLY A 254 -2.01 -5.90 -24.90
C GLY A 254 -3.49 -5.58 -24.61
N LEU A 255 -4.23 -6.45 -23.94
CA LEU A 255 -5.64 -6.21 -23.63
C LEU A 255 -5.81 -5.14 -22.55
N LYS A 256 -6.50 -4.06 -22.86
CA LYS A 256 -6.91 -3.04 -21.91
C LYS A 256 -8.12 -3.55 -21.12
N THR A 257 -7.92 -3.89 -19.83
CA THR A 257 -8.95 -4.51 -18.98
C THR A 257 -9.86 -3.51 -18.28
N ARG A 258 -9.51 -2.23 -18.24
CA ARG A 258 -10.37 -1.18 -17.66
C ARG A 258 -11.62 -0.98 -18.53
N ALA A 259 -12.79 -1.05 -17.92
CA ALA A 259 -14.05 -0.81 -18.64
C ALA A 259 -14.08 0.61 -19.24
N PRO A 260 -14.37 0.76 -20.56
CA PRO A 260 -14.38 2.08 -21.21
C PRO A 260 -15.39 3.06 -20.59
N LYS A 261 -16.56 2.58 -20.21
CA LYS A 261 -17.64 3.38 -19.59
C LYS A 261 -17.58 3.46 -18.07
N LYS A 262 -16.41 3.22 -17.45
CA LYS A 262 -16.27 3.32 -15.98
C LYS A 262 -16.48 4.76 -15.53
N GLN A 263 -17.42 5.00 -14.60
CA GLN A 263 -17.76 6.35 -14.10
C GLN A 263 -16.55 7.16 -13.62
N SER A 264 -15.54 6.50 -13.01
CA SER A 264 -14.34 7.17 -12.54
C SER A 264 -13.41 7.67 -13.66
N ASN A 265 -13.73 7.43 -14.95
CA ASN A 265 -12.93 7.96 -16.06
C ASN A 265 -12.99 9.49 -16.14
N LYS A 266 -14.13 10.08 -15.75
CA LYS A 266 -14.32 11.53 -15.75
C LYS A 266 -13.39 12.30 -14.82
N TYR A 267 -12.81 11.61 -13.83
CA TYR A 267 -11.87 12.21 -12.87
C TYR A 267 -10.39 12.03 -13.26
N ILE A 268 -10.11 11.35 -14.36
CA ILE A 268 -8.74 11.15 -14.86
C ILE A 268 -8.50 12.17 -15.94
N ILE A 269 -7.54 13.08 -15.71
CA ILE A 269 -7.10 14.09 -16.68
C ILE A 269 -6.10 13.45 -17.64
N GLU A 270 -5.07 12.86 -17.09
CA GLU A 270 -3.99 12.23 -17.84
C GLU A 270 -3.74 10.81 -17.36
N ARG A 271 -3.62 9.87 -18.28
CA ARG A 271 -3.23 8.49 -17.96
C ARG A 271 -1.73 8.32 -18.12
N CYS A 272 -1.15 7.48 -17.28
CA CYS A 272 0.21 7.03 -17.50
C CYS A 272 0.27 6.22 -18.81
N ASN A 273 0.87 6.80 -19.83
CA ASN A 273 1.22 6.10 -21.07
C ASN A 273 2.53 5.33 -20.79
N LYS A 274 2.41 4.05 -20.47
CA LYS A 274 3.53 3.09 -20.45
C LYS A 274 3.42 2.16 -21.64
#